data_29e5b854cc625ac4f4888370252a94ec
#
_entry.id   29e5b854cc625ac4f4888370252a94ec
#
_cell.length_a   1.000
_cell.length_b   1.000
_cell.length_c   1.000
_cell.angle_alpha   90.00
_cell.angle_beta   90.00
_cell.angle_gamma   90.00
#
_symmetry.space_group_name_H-M   'P 1'
#
loop_
_entity.id
_entity.type
_entity.pdbx_description
1 polymer ?
#
loop_
_entity_poly.entity_id
_entity_poly.type
_entity_poly.pdbx_seq_one_letter_code
_entity_poly.pdbx_strand_id
1 'polypeptide(L)'
;MQPGVHQGVPDPVIRFSSKAMALAIVGAAATPGAALAATDAALLPRNLSPWNMFVNADVVVQAVMVGLAFASLVTWTIWLAKTVELRRKTATARKRLGLLETDTVLAKAEEQTRGGHDAVAQIIQCAAREASLSGGHFDDGLKERVALRLERVEAAMSRQVARGTGLLATIGATAPFVGLFGTVWGIMNSFIGISEAHTTNLAVVAPGIAEALLATALGLVAAIPAVVIYNHLTRSISAHRALLGDASAMVLLLISRVGDRGSFRLARAAE
;
A
#
# COMPACT_ATOMS: atom_id res chain seq x y z
N MET A 1 45.72 38.33 -8.81
CA MET A 1 44.82 37.64 -7.85
C MET A 1 43.40 37.64 -8.43
N GLN A 2 42.98 36.54 -9.05
CA GLN A 2 41.64 36.40 -9.59
C GLN A 2 40.79 35.60 -8.60
N PRO A 3 39.53 35.97 -8.36
CA PRO A 3 38.60 35.15 -7.56
C PRO A 3 37.96 34.09 -8.45
N GLY A 4 37.92 32.86 -7.93
CA GLY A 4 37.40 31.68 -8.60
C GLY A 4 35.86 31.71 -8.79
N VAL A 5 35.49 31.28 -9.97
CA VAL A 5 34.09 31.07 -10.39
C VAL A 5 33.64 29.70 -9.86
N HIS A 6 32.67 29.69 -8.93
CA HIS A 6 31.93 28.50 -8.57
C HIS A 6 30.91 28.16 -9.67
N GLN A 7 31.21 27.14 -10.44
CA GLN A 7 30.23 26.51 -11.34
C GLN A 7 29.26 25.65 -10.52
N GLY A 8 27.99 26.07 -10.45
CA GLY A 8 26.89 25.26 -9.92
C GLY A 8 26.56 24.12 -10.89
N VAL A 9 26.58 22.91 -10.35
CA VAL A 9 26.11 21.70 -11.02
C VAL A 9 24.57 21.69 -10.97
N PRO A 10 23.86 21.59 -12.09
CA PRO A 10 22.41 21.42 -12.06
C PRO A 10 22.03 19.97 -11.73
N ASP A 11 21.23 19.77 -10.70
CA ASP A 11 20.60 18.50 -10.37
C ASP A 11 19.65 18.06 -11.50
N PRO A 12 19.75 16.83 -12.00
CA PRO A 12 18.79 16.31 -12.97
C PRO A 12 17.51 15.88 -12.25
N VAL A 13 16.50 16.72 -12.27
CA VAL A 13 15.13 16.34 -11.87
C VAL A 13 14.57 15.39 -12.93
N ILE A 14 14.72 14.08 -12.70
CA ILE A 14 14.10 13.05 -13.52
C ILE A 14 12.59 13.03 -13.23
N ARG A 15 11.81 13.74 -14.04
CA ARG A 15 10.35 13.62 -14.08
C ARG A 15 10.00 12.30 -14.77
N PHE A 16 9.74 11.26 -14.00
CA PHE A 16 9.13 10.04 -14.51
C PHE A 16 7.67 10.31 -14.86
N SER A 17 7.39 10.43 -16.15
CA SER A 17 6.03 10.49 -16.69
C SER A 17 5.33 9.15 -16.47
N SER A 18 4.22 9.15 -15.73
CA SER A 18 3.41 7.98 -15.39
C SER A 18 2.75 7.25 -16.58
N LYS A 19 2.97 7.75 -17.80
CA LYS A 19 2.45 7.15 -19.05
C LYS A 19 3.39 6.14 -19.71
N ALA A 20 4.66 6.05 -19.28
CA ALA A 20 5.65 5.18 -19.92
C ALA A 20 5.69 3.74 -19.36
N MET A 21 5.06 3.48 -18.20
CA MET A 21 5.11 2.16 -17.56
C MET A 21 4.02 1.18 -18.04
N ALA A 22 3.06 1.64 -18.83
CA ALA A 22 1.98 0.78 -19.35
C ALA A 22 2.31 0.10 -20.69
N LEU A 23 3.43 0.42 -21.35
CA LEU A 23 3.72 -0.04 -22.71
C LEU A 23 4.87 -1.07 -22.82
N ALA A 24 5.53 -1.44 -21.72
CA ALA A 24 6.70 -2.34 -21.76
C ALA A 24 6.38 -3.84 -21.58
N ILE A 25 5.11 -4.23 -21.40
CA ILE A 25 4.72 -5.62 -21.14
C ILE A 25 4.14 -6.33 -22.38
N VAL A 26 3.92 -5.63 -23.50
CA VAL A 26 3.22 -6.21 -24.70
C VAL A 26 4.15 -6.45 -25.91
N GLY A 27 5.45 -6.23 -25.81
CA GLY A 27 6.37 -6.20 -26.97
C GLY A 27 7.30 -7.41 -27.16
N ALA A 28 6.96 -8.63 -26.71
CA ALA A 28 7.79 -9.81 -26.98
C ALA A 28 6.93 -10.97 -27.54
N ALA A 29 6.34 -10.80 -28.69
CA ALA A 29 5.72 -11.89 -29.43
C ALA A 29 6.07 -11.79 -30.91
N ALA A 30 6.63 -12.92 -31.39
CA ALA A 30 6.69 -13.40 -32.76
C ALA A 30 7.91 -13.07 -33.62
N THR A 31 8.81 -14.08 -33.69
CA THR A 31 9.35 -14.53 -34.99
C THR A 31 9.14 -16.02 -35.11
N PRO A 32 8.50 -16.52 -36.17
CA PRO A 32 8.36 -17.96 -36.41
C PRO A 32 9.62 -18.48 -37.12
N GLY A 33 10.53 -19.04 -36.33
CA GLY A 33 11.59 -19.93 -36.87
C GLY A 33 11.06 -21.35 -36.93
N ALA A 34 10.50 -21.76 -38.05
CA ALA A 34 10.18 -23.17 -38.33
C ALA A 34 11.46 -23.97 -38.43
N ALA A 35 11.85 -24.65 -37.37
CA ALA A 35 12.78 -25.76 -37.41
C ALA A 35 11.96 -27.05 -37.23
N LEU A 36 11.77 -27.76 -38.31
CA LEU A 36 11.27 -29.13 -38.37
C LEU A 36 12.17 -30.04 -37.51
N ALA A 37 11.74 -30.32 -36.30
CA ALA A 37 12.10 -31.53 -35.59
C ALA A 37 10.81 -32.31 -35.37
N ALA A 38 10.43 -33.06 -36.39
CA ALA A 38 9.48 -34.15 -36.26
C ALA A 38 10.17 -35.25 -35.45
N THR A 39 10.20 -35.14 -34.13
CA THR A 39 10.60 -36.17 -33.20
C THR A 39 9.45 -36.41 -32.25
N ASP A 40 8.79 -37.54 -32.43
CA ASP A 40 7.93 -38.26 -31.47
C ASP A 40 7.11 -37.42 -30.48
N ALA A 41 6.16 -36.68 -31.01
CA ALA A 41 5.10 -36.05 -30.21
C ALA A 41 4.17 -37.08 -29.52
N ALA A 42 4.45 -38.38 -29.67
CA ALA A 42 3.66 -39.47 -29.10
C ALA A 42 4.06 -39.89 -27.67
N LEU A 43 5.18 -39.36 -27.14
CA LEU A 43 5.69 -39.75 -25.80
C LEU A 43 5.57 -38.66 -24.73
N LEU A 44 5.10 -37.46 -25.06
CA LEU A 44 4.79 -36.48 -24.05
C LEU A 44 3.46 -36.84 -23.39
N PRO A 45 3.39 -36.93 -22.05
CA PRO A 45 2.11 -37.12 -21.37
C PRO A 45 1.17 -35.99 -21.80
N ARG A 46 0.08 -36.35 -22.49
CA ARG A 46 -0.89 -35.41 -23.09
C ARG A 46 -1.61 -34.51 -22.11
N ASN A 47 -1.28 -34.52 -20.80
CA ASN A 47 -2.05 -33.90 -19.73
C ASN A 47 -1.22 -33.01 -18.79
N LEU A 48 -0.25 -32.23 -19.30
CA LEU A 48 0.47 -31.20 -18.54
C LEU A 48 -0.35 -29.88 -18.44
N SER A 49 -1.68 -29.97 -18.42
CA SER A 49 -2.53 -28.84 -18.11
C SER A 49 -2.35 -28.45 -16.62
N PRO A 50 -2.28 -27.16 -16.26
CA PRO A 50 -2.19 -26.73 -14.86
C PRO A 50 -3.29 -27.32 -13.97
N TRP A 51 -4.47 -27.56 -14.53
CA TRP A 51 -5.57 -28.19 -13.81
C TRP A 51 -5.30 -29.66 -13.50
N ASN A 52 -4.79 -30.42 -14.46
CA ASN A 52 -4.44 -31.83 -14.24
C ASN A 52 -3.26 -31.98 -13.29
N MET A 53 -2.27 -31.05 -13.34
CA MET A 53 -1.20 -30.98 -12.35
C MET A 53 -1.73 -30.75 -10.94
N PHE A 54 -2.71 -29.87 -10.80
CA PHE A 54 -3.35 -29.62 -9.50
C PHE A 54 -4.09 -30.86 -8.98
N VAL A 55 -4.90 -31.49 -9.80
CA VAL A 55 -5.75 -32.65 -9.39
C VAL A 55 -4.92 -33.88 -9.05
N ASN A 56 -3.81 -34.09 -9.72
CA ASN A 56 -2.95 -35.26 -9.52
C ASN A 56 -1.84 -35.04 -8.48
N ALA A 57 -1.64 -33.78 -8.06
CA ALA A 57 -0.61 -33.44 -7.07
C ALA A 57 -0.91 -34.10 -5.71
N ASP A 58 0.16 -34.34 -4.96
CA ASP A 58 0.08 -34.77 -3.56
C ASP A 58 -0.79 -33.81 -2.73
N VAL A 59 -1.48 -34.33 -1.72
CA VAL A 59 -2.41 -33.56 -0.86
C VAL A 59 -1.74 -32.36 -0.21
N VAL A 60 -0.46 -32.47 0.17
CA VAL A 60 0.30 -31.35 0.77
C VAL A 60 0.55 -30.26 -0.28
N VAL A 61 0.94 -30.65 -1.50
CA VAL A 61 1.17 -29.71 -2.62
C VAL A 61 -0.16 -29.06 -3.04
N GLN A 62 -1.27 -29.81 -3.07
CA GLN A 62 -2.61 -29.25 -3.31
C GLN A 62 -2.98 -28.21 -2.26
N ALA A 63 -2.77 -28.52 -0.97
CA ALA A 63 -3.06 -27.60 0.12
C ALA A 63 -2.23 -26.30 0.01
N VAL A 64 -0.95 -26.41 -0.36
CA VAL A 64 -0.09 -25.26 -0.64
C VAL A 64 -0.66 -24.41 -1.78
N MET A 65 -1.01 -25.04 -2.93
CA MET A 65 -1.55 -24.33 -4.08
C MET A 65 -2.87 -23.62 -3.77
N VAL A 66 -3.79 -24.28 -3.04
CA VAL A 66 -5.06 -23.68 -2.60
C VAL A 66 -4.82 -22.52 -1.65
N GLY A 67 -3.91 -22.66 -0.68
CA GLY A 67 -3.53 -21.60 0.24
C GLY A 67 -2.95 -20.37 -0.48
N LEU A 68 -2.11 -20.57 -1.48
CA LEU A 68 -1.55 -19.51 -2.32
C LEU A 68 -2.60 -18.83 -3.21
N ALA A 69 -3.51 -19.59 -3.79
CA ALA A 69 -4.65 -19.05 -4.56
C ALA A 69 -5.55 -18.20 -3.65
N PHE A 70 -5.85 -18.68 -2.44
CA PHE A 70 -6.59 -17.90 -1.44
C PHE A 70 -5.85 -16.62 -1.03
N ALA A 71 -4.54 -16.67 -0.77
CA ALA A 71 -3.72 -15.50 -0.46
C ALA A 71 -3.74 -14.48 -1.61
N SER A 72 -3.72 -14.93 -2.86
CA SER A 72 -3.87 -14.07 -4.03
C SER A 72 -5.23 -13.37 -4.03
N LEU A 73 -6.32 -14.10 -3.77
CA LEU A 73 -7.67 -13.55 -3.72
C LEU A 73 -7.82 -12.49 -2.61
N VAL A 74 -7.26 -12.77 -1.42
CA VAL A 74 -7.19 -11.80 -0.30
C VAL A 74 -6.41 -10.55 -0.70
N THR A 75 -5.30 -10.69 -1.42
CA THR A 75 -4.50 -9.58 -1.92
C THR A 75 -5.32 -8.62 -2.78
N TRP A 76 -6.05 -9.13 -3.77
CA TRP A 76 -6.90 -8.33 -4.65
C TRP A 76 -8.09 -7.70 -3.91
N THR A 77 -8.67 -8.42 -2.95
CA THR A 77 -9.77 -7.91 -2.11
C THR A 77 -9.32 -6.71 -1.27
N ILE A 78 -8.16 -6.84 -0.60
CA ILE A 78 -7.59 -5.74 0.21
C ILE A 78 -7.24 -4.55 -0.69
N TRP A 79 -6.64 -4.79 -1.85
CA TRP A 79 -6.30 -3.74 -2.79
C TRP A 79 -7.52 -2.91 -3.20
N LEU A 80 -8.59 -3.57 -3.62
CA LEU A 80 -9.82 -2.89 -4.05
C LEU A 80 -10.44 -2.11 -2.91
N ALA A 81 -10.65 -2.75 -1.75
CA ALA A 81 -11.26 -2.15 -0.57
C ALA A 81 -10.45 -0.92 -0.10
N LYS A 82 -9.12 -1.07 0.04
CA LYS A 82 -8.25 0.01 0.53
C LYS A 82 -8.07 1.14 -0.47
N THR A 83 -8.02 0.84 -1.74
CA THR A 83 -7.93 1.89 -2.77
C THR A 83 -9.17 2.78 -2.77
N VAL A 84 -10.37 2.17 -2.68
CA VAL A 84 -11.64 2.93 -2.61
C VAL A 84 -11.73 3.72 -1.30
N GLU A 85 -11.41 3.09 -0.16
CA GLU A 85 -11.42 3.74 1.15
C GLU A 85 -10.49 4.96 1.16
N LEU A 86 -9.24 4.79 0.73
CA LEU A 86 -8.23 5.83 0.77
C LEU A 86 -8.53 6.98 -0.19
N ARG A 87 -9.01 6.67 -1.41
CA ARG A 87 -9.45 7.71 -2.36
C ARG A 87 -10.56 8.57 -1.78
N ARG A 88 -11.58 7.96 -1.16
CA ARG A 88 -12.70 8.68 -0.53
C ARG A 88 -12.21 9.56 0.62
N LYS A 89 -11.41 9.00 1.55
CA LYS A 89 -10.87 9.76 2.69
C LYS A 89 -9.98 10.92 2.26
N THR A 90 -9.11 10.69 1.27
CA THR A 90 -8.22 11.74 0.75
C THR A 90 -9.00 12.83 0.00
N ALA A 91 -10.00 12.47 -0.78
CA ALA A 91 -10.86 13.45 -1.46
C ALA A 91 -11.62 14.33 -0.45
N THR A 92 -12.19 13.72 0.60
CA THR A 92 -12.87 14.44 1.69
C THR A 92 -11.88 15.36 2.43
N ALA A 93 -10.68 14.87 2.78
CA ALA A 93 -9.67 15.67 3.46
C ALA A 93 -9.24 16.89 2.62
N ARG A 94 -8.99 16.70 1.30
CA ARG A 94 -8.65 17.81 0.39
C ARG A 94 -9.76 18.84 0.29
N LYS A 95 -11.02 18.40 0.16
CA LYS A 95 -12.17 19.30 0.12
C LYS A 95 -12.28 20.13 1.41
N ARG A 96 -12.10 19.51 2.57
CA ARG A 96 -12.13 20.19 3.87
C ARG A 96 -10.95 21.13 4.05
N LEU A 97 -9.75 20.75 3.61
CA LEU A 97 -8.56 21.61 3.68
C LEU A 97 -8.78 22.89 2.85
N GLY A 98 -9.33 22.78 1.63
CA GLY A 98 -9.66 23.95 0.81
C GLY A 98 -10.71 24.89 1.46
N LEU A 99 -11.61 24.37 2.30
CA LEU A 99 -12.52 25.22 3.10
C LEU A 99 -11.77 25.94 4.22
N LEU A 100 -10.83 25.26 4.90
CA LEU A 100 -10.01 25.87 5.94
C LEU A 100 -9.12 27.01 5.43
N GLU A 101 -8.64 26.92 4.19
CA GLU A 101 -7.84 27.99 3.56
C GLU A 101 -8.64 29.28 3.36
N THR A 102 -9.94 29.18 3.17
CA THR A 102 -10.84 30.33 2.97
C THR A 102 -11.41 30.86 4.29
N ASP A 103 -11.39 30.08 5.35
CA ASP A 103 -11.93 30.47 6.65
C ASP A 103 -10.92 31.30 7.44
N THR A 104 -11.42 32.35 8.08
CA THR A 104 -10.60 33.25 8.90
C THR A 104 -10.79 33.04 10.39
N VAL A 105 -11.77 32.21 10.79
CA VAL A 105 -12.17 32.03 12.20
C VAL A 105 -12.47 30.56 12.48
N LEU A 106 -11.91 30.01 13.56
CA LEU A 106 -12.08 28.62 13.98
C LEU A 106 -13.56 28.26 14.20
N ALA A 107 -14.36 29.16 14.76
CA ALA A 107 -15.79 28.90 15.01
C ALA A 107 -16.59 28.61 13.72
N LYS A 108 -16.26 29.30 12.63
CA LYS A 108 -16.90 29.08 11.34
C LYS A 108 -16.49 27.71 10.76
N ALA A 109 -15.21 27.35 10.88
CA ALA A 109 -14.73 26.03 10.46
C ALA A 109 -15.39 24.90 11.28
N GLU A 110 -15.59 25.11 12.59
CA GLU A 110 -16.33 24.17 13.46
C GLU A 110 -17.77 24.00 13.00
N GLU A 111 -18.48 25.10 12.72
CA GLU A 111 -19.87 25.03 12.27
C GLU A 111 -20.01 24.27 10.96
N GLN A 112 -19.14 24.53 9.99
CA GLN A 112 -19.12 23.84 8.69
C GLN A 112 -18.78 22.35 8.79
N THR A 113 -18.10 21.93 9.85
CA THR A 113 -17.72 20.52 10.09
C THR A 113 -18.56 19.84 11.15
N ARG A 114 -19.58 20.53 11.70
CA ARG A 114 -20.48 19.99 12.72
C ARG A 114 -21.17 18.71 12.23
N GLY A 115 -21.07 17.64 13.01
CA GLY A 115 -21.57 16.30 12.64
C GLY A 115 -20.72 15.55 11.63
N GLY A 116 -19.60 16.10 11.15
CA GLY A 116 -18.64 15.38 10.33
C GLY A 116 -17.83 14.38 11.16
N HIS A 117 -17.66 13.16 10.61
CA HIS A 117 -16.84 12.10 11.23
C HIS A 117 -15.53 11.88 10.49
N ASP A 118 -15.22 12.70 9.50
CA ASP A 118 -13.95 12.63 8.77
C ASP A 118 -12.79 13.16 9.61
N ALA A 119 -11.56 12.81 9.20
CA ALA A 119 -10.37 13.11 9.99
C ALA A 119 -10.14 14.61 10.19
N VAL A 120 -10.40 15.44 9.16
CA VAL A 120 -10.24 16.91 9.26
C VAL A 120 -11.31 17.50 10.16
N ALA A 121 -12.55 17.02 10.11
CA ALA A 121 -13.60 17.43 11.03
C ALA A 121 -13.22 17.12 12.49
N GLN A 122 -12.64 15.96 12.76
CA GLN A 122 -12.17 15.60 14.10
C GLN A 122 -11.01 16.49 14.57
N ILE A 123 -10.08 16.88 13.69
CA ILE A 123 -9.02 17.84 13.97
C ILE A 123 -9.62 19.18 14.40
N ILE A 124 -10.57 19.72 13.64
CA ILE A 124 -11.22 21.00 13.92
C ILE A 124 -12.01 20.95 15.25
N GLN A 125 -12.84 19.90 15.43
CA GLN A 125 -13.64 19.71 16.65
C GLN A 125 -12.76 19.54 17.89
N CYS A 126 -11.63 18.85 17.77
CA CYS A 126 -10.65 18.69 18.85
C CYS A 126 -10.07 20.06 19.29
N ALA A 127 -9.69 20.88 18.31
CA ALA A 127 -9.15 22.22 18.55
C ALA A 127 -10.21 23.18 19.14
N ALA A 128 -11.43 23.17 18.60
CA ALA A 128 -12.54 23.98 19.09
C ALA A 128 -12.91 23.61 20.53
N ARG A 129 -12.94 22.31 20.84
CA ARG A 129 -13.18 21.83 22.20
C ARG A 129 -12.12 22.32 23.19
N GLU A 130 -10.83 22.26 22.81
CA GLU A 130 -9.75 22.76 23.67
C GLU A 130 -9.84 24.27 23.88
N ALA A 131 -10.17 25.02 22.83
CA ALA A 131 -10.40 26.47 22.92
C ALA A 131 -11.58 26.81 23.86
N SER A 132 -12.66 26.00 23.81
CA SER A 132 -13.79 26.19 24.72
C SER A 132 -13.43 25.89 26.18
N LEU A 133 -12.63 24.85 26.44
CA LEU A 133 -12.16 24.50 27.79
C LEU A 133 -11.21 25.53 28.37
N SER A 134 -10.52 26.29 27.52
CA SER A 134 -9.64 27.40 27.94
C SER A 134 -10.41 28.73 28.21
N GLY A 135 -11.75 28.71 28.23
CA GLY A 135 -12.58 29.88 28.50
C GLY A 135 -12.40 31.01 27.49
N GLY A 136 -11.95 30.71 26.27
CA GLY A 136 -11.70 31.70 25.22
C GLY A 136 -10.37 32.45 25.35
N HIS A 137 -9.50 32.04 26.27
CA HIS A 137 -8.15 32.57 26.36
C HIS A 137 -7.27 31.87 25.33
N PHE A 138 -6.72 32.64 24.39
CA PHE A 138 -5.88 32.15 23.30
C PHE A 138 -4.41 32.49 23.59
N ASP A 139 -3.84 31.76 24.54
CA ASP A 139 -2.44 31.88 24.96
C ASP A 139 -1.54 30.83 24.29
N ASP A 140 -0.24 30.90 24.52
CA ASP A 140 0.72 29.91 24.00
C ASP A 140 0.49 28.53 24.62
N GLY A 141 0.01 28.45 25.85
CA GLY A 141 -0.36 27.18 26.49
C GLY A 141 -1.54 26.49 25.80
N LEU A 142 -2.52 27.26 25.27
CA LEU A 142 -3.57 26.68 24.43
C LEU A 142 -2.99 26.07 23.12
N LYS A 143 -2.11 26.83 22.45
CA LYS A 143 -1.47 26.34 21.20
C LYS A 143 -0.73 25.03 21.42
N GLU A 144 0.03 24.92 22.51
CA GLU A 144 0.77 23.73 22.87
C GLU A 144 -0.17 22.55 23.16
N ARG A 145 -1.22 22.76 23.98
CA ARG A 145 -2.20 21.70 24.28
C ARG A 145 -2.94 21.22 23.01
N VAL A 146 -3.33 22.15 22.15
CA VAL A 146 -3.96 21.79 20.88
C VAL A 146 -3.00 21.01 20.01
N ALA A 147 -1.75 21.45 19.82
CA ALA A 147 -0.76 20.77 19.02
C ALA A 147 -0.58 19.30 19.46
N LEU A 148 -0.41 19.05 20.77
CA LEU A 148 -0.30 17.71 21.35
C LEU A 148 -1.54 16.83 21.09
N ARG A 149 -2.73 17.41 21.16
CA ARG A 149 -3.97 16.68 20.87
C ARG A 149 -4.11 16.36 19.39
N LEU A 150 -3.80 17.32 18.51
CA LEU A 150 -3.86 17.12 17.05
C LEU A 150 -2.90 16.02 16.60
N GLU A 151 -1.68 15.99 17.11
CA GLU A 151 -0.72 14.92 16.84
C GLU A 151 -1.30 13.53 17.19
N ARG A 152 -1.97 13.41 18.32
CA ARG A 152 -2.64 12.16 18.72
C ARG A 152 -3.78 11.76 17.78
N VAL A 153 -4.59 12.74 17.34
CA VAL A 153 -5.68 12.51 16.39
C VAL A 153 -5.11 12.06 15.04
N GLU A 154 -4.11 12.76 14.52
CA GLU A 154 -3.43 12.38 13.27
C GLU A 154 -2.86 10.95 13.33
N ALA A 155 -2.15 10.64 14.41
CA ALA A 155 -1.58 9.31 14.61
C ALA A 155 -2.67 8.23 14.69
N ALA A 156 -3.79 8.50 15.35
CA ALA A 156 -4.92 7.58 15.44
C ALA A 156 -5.57 7.34 14.07
N MET A 157 -5.83 8.41 13.31
CA MET A 157 -6.40 8.33 11.96
C MET A 157 -5.47 7.60 10.99
N SER A 158 -4.17 7.88 11.06
CA SER A 158 -3.15 7.21 10.24
C SER A 158 -3.10 5.71 10.52
N ARG A 159 -3.12 5.30 11.79
CA ARG A 159 -3.20 3.88 12.17
C ARG A 159 -4.48 3.22 11.68
N GLN A 160 -5.61 3.92 11.74
CA GLN A 160 -6.88 3.39 11.26
C GLN A 160 -6.85 3.10 9.76
N VAL A 161 -6.29 4.00 8.96
CA VAL A 161 -6.17 3.82 7.50
C VAL A 161 -5.18 2.70 7.16
N ALA A 162 -4.11 2.55 7.94
CA ALA A 162 -3.10 1.51 7.74
C ALA A 162 -3.57 0.09 8.15
N ARG A 163 -4.69 -0.05 8.87
CA ARG A 163 -5.20 -1.38 9.26
C ARG A 163 -5.43 -2.28 8.05
N GLY A 164 -4.96 -3.52 8.14
CA GLY A 164 -5.12 -4.55 7.11
C GLY A 164 -4.07 -4.52 6.00
N THR A 165 -3.27 -3.44 5.85
CA THR A 165 -2.19 -3.44 4.85
C THR A 165 -1.02 -4.34 5.25
N GLY A 166 -0.81 -4.60 6.53
CA GLY A 166 0.23 -5.51 7.03
C GLY A 166 0.09 -6.94 6.49
N LEU A 167 -1.14 -7.40 6.24
CA LEU A 167 -1.37 -8.73 5.66
C LEU A 167 -0.76 -8.84 4.24
N LEU A 168 -0.80 -7.77 3.45
CA LEU A 168 -0.14 -7.74 2.14
C LEU A 168 1.38 -7.89 2.27
N ALA A 169 1.98 -7.23 3.26
CA ALA A 169 3.41 -7.37 3.54
C ALA A 169 3.75 -8.81 3.93
N THR A 170 2.92 -9.44 4.76
CA THR A 170 3.09 -10.84 5.17
C THR A 170 2.97 -11.77 3.97
N ILE A 171 1.91 -11.66 3.15
CA ILE A 171 1.74 -12.48 1.95
C ILE A 171 2.94 -12.29 1.00
N GLY A 172 3.34 -11.04 0.75
CA GLY A 172 4.47 -10.74 -0.12
C GLY A 172 5.78 -11.36 0.34
N ALA A 173 6.02 -11.37 1.67
CA ALA A 173 7.22 -11.93 2.25
C ALA A 173 7.19 -13.45 2.37
N THR A 174 6.03 -14.07 2.62
CA THR A 174 5.94 -15.50 2.96
C THR A 174 5.51 -16.39 1.79
N ALA A 175 4.69 -15.90 0.86
CA ALA A 175 4.16 -16.71 -0.23
C ALA A 175 5.24 -17.37 -1.12
N PRO A 176 6.40 -16.73 -1.43
CA PRO A 176 7.46 -17.40 -2.17
C PRO A 176 8.03 -18.61 -1.42
N PHE A 177 8.18 -18.51 -0.10
CA PHE A 177 8.69 -19.61 0.72
C PHE A 177 7.68 -20.74 0.88
N VAL A 178 6.38 -20.42 0.93
CA VAL A 178 5.30 -21.41 0.91
C VAL A 178 5.30 -22.16 -0.42
N GLY A 179 5.49 -21.45 -1.55
CA GLY A 179 5.64 -22.07 -2.86
C GLY A 179 6.90 -22.96 -2.96
N LEU A 180 8.03 -22.47 -2.43
CA LEU A 180 9.27 -23.24 -2.35
C LEU A 180 9.10 -24.51 -1.49
N PHE A 181 8.39 -24.43 -0.37
CA PHE A 181 8.05 -25.61 0.42
C PHE A 181 7.28 -26.64 -0.42
N GLY A 182 6.32 -26.20 -1.24
CA GLY A 182 5.60 -27.07 -2.17
C GLY A 182 6.52 -27.78 -3.17
N THR A 183 7.57 -27.08 -3.69
CA THR A 183 8.55 -27.73 -4.58
C THR A 183 9.40 -28.75 -3.86
N VAL A 184 9.91 -28.43 -2.68
CA VAL A 184 10.74 -29.37 -1.92
C VAL A 184 9.95 -30.64 -1.59
N TRP A 185 8.70 -30.50 -1.17
CA TRP A 185 7.82 -31.62 -0.86
C TRP A 185 7.52 -32.47 -2.09
N GLY A 186 7.11 -31.88 -3.23
CA GLY A 186 6.77 -32.60 -4.44
C GLY A 186 7.98 -33.31 -5.09
N ILE A 187 9.17 -32.69 -5.05
CA ILE A 187 10.40 -33.34 -5.52
C ILE A 187 10.77 -34.51 -4.61
N MET A 188 10.65 -34.35 -3.28
CA MET A 188 10.87 -35.43 -2.32
C MET A 188 9.99 -36.66 -2.66
N ASN A 189 8.68 -36.43 -2.84
CA ASN A 189 7.74 -37.50 -3.20
C ASN A 189 8.08 -38.14 -4.55
N SER A 190 8.57 -37.36 -5.52
CA SER A 190 9.01 -37.88 -6.82
C SER A 190 10.20 -38.83 -6.65
N PHE A 191 11.16 -38.55 -5.78
CA PHE A 191 12.28 -39.44 -5.48
C PHE A 191 11.87 -40.68 -4.71
N ILE A 192 10.91 -40.59 -3.80
CA ILE A 192 10.34 -41.76 -3.12
C ILE A 192 9.70 -42.71 -4.19
N GLY A 193 8.93 -42.14 -5.10
CA GLY A 193 8.33 -42.93 -6.21
C GLY A 193 9.37 -43.66 -7.11
N ILE A 194 10.54 -43.05 -7.37
CA ILE A 194 11.65 -43.71 -8.06
C ILE A 194 12.13 -44.93 -7.25
N SER A 195 12.35 -44.73 -5.94
CA SER A 195 12.84 -45.77 -5.06
C SER A 195 11.89 -46.97 -4.99
N GLU A 196 10.59 -46.71 -4.89
CA GLU A 196 9.55 -47.76 -4.84
C GLU A 196 9.37 -48.49 -6.17
N ALA A 197 9.42 -47.78 -7.30
CA ALA A 197 9.26 -48.33 -8.62
C ALA A 197 10.49 -49.05 -9.14
N HIS A 198 11.64 -49.00 -8.44
CA HIS A 198 12.92 -49.55 -8.87
C HIS A 198 13.29 -49.21 -10.33
N THR A 199 12.96 -48.01 -10.80
CA THR A 199 13.18 -47.55 -12.17
C THR A 199 13.86 -46.18 -12.18
N THR A 200 14.79 -46.00 -13.12
CA THR A 200 15.46 -44.72 -13.38
C THR A 200 14.79 -43.92 -14.51
N ASN A 201 13.60 -44.34 -14.94
CA ASN A 201 12.89 -43.69 -16.04
C ASN A 201 12.34 -42.32 -15.60
N LEU A 202 12.89 -41.25 -16.15
CA LEU A 202 12.48 -39.87 -15.87
C LEU A 202 11.00 -39.59 -16.23
N ALA A 203 10.41 -40.37 -17.12
CA ALA A 203 8.99 -40.20 -17.47
C ALA A 203 8.04 -40.47 -16.30
N VAL A 204 8.48 -41.24 -15.31
CA VAL A 204 7.70 -41.52 -14.08
C VAL A 204 7.65 -40.34 -13.14
N VAL A 205 8.71 -39.55 -13.07
CA VAL A 205 8.84 -38.44 -12.09
C VAL A 205 8.59 -37.07 -12.69
N ALA A 206 8.65 -36.91 -14.00
CA ALA A 206 8.44 -35.64 -14.67
C ALA A 206 7.12 -34.95 -14.30
N PRO A 207 5.97 -35.66 -14.17
CA PRO A 207 4.73 -35.03 -13.73
C PRO A 207 4.83 -34.43 -12.32
N GLY A 208 5.34 -35.19 -11.34
CA GLY A 208 5.47 -34.70 -9.93
C GLY A 208 6.43 -33.53 -9.79
N ILE A 209 7.52 -33.49 -10.58
CA ILE A 209 8.41 -32.34 -10.63
C ILE A 209 7.68 -31.12 -11.23
N ALA A 210 6.91 -31.32 -12.31
CA ALA A 210 6.15 -30.23 -12.92
C ALA A 210 5.09 -29.64 -11.97
N GLU A 211 4.39 -30.49 -11.22
CA GLU A 211 3.43 -30.11 -10.19
C GLU A 211 4.10 -29.28 -9.06
N ALA A 212 5.27 -29.73 -8.62
CA ALA A 212 6.07 -29.04 -7.64
C ALA A 212 6.47 -27.62 -8.14
N LEU A 213 6.98 -27.50 -9.35
CA LEU A 213 7.34 -26.21 -9.95
C LEU A 213 6.15 -25.28 -10.10
N LEU A 214 4.94 -25.80 -10.37
CA LEU A 214 3.72 -25.01 -10.40
C LEU A 214 3.42 -24.39 -9.06
N ALA A 215 3.65 -25.07 -7.93
CA ALA A 215 3.46 -24.51 -6.61
C ALA A 215 4.36 -23.28 -6.37
N THR A 216 5.64 -23.33 -6.77
CA THR A 216 6.52 -22.14 -6.68
C THR A 216 6.06 -21.01 -7.59
N ALA A 217 5.65 -21.30 -8.80
CA ALA A 217 5.11 -20.28 -9.71
C ALA A 217 3.89 -19.58 -9.10
N LEU A 218 2.97 -20.31 -8.48
CA LEU A 218 1.81 -19.75 -7.77
C LEU A 218 2.24 -18.90 -6.57
N GLY A 219 3.29 -19.30 -5.83
CA GLY A 219 3.87 -18.51 -4.76
C GLY A 219 4.34 -17.13 -5.23
N LEU A 220 5.03 -17.07 -6.35
CA LEU A 220 5.48 -15.82 -6.97
C LEU A 220 4.31 -14.99 -7.52
N VAL A 221 3.32 -15.63 -8.15
CA VAL A 221 2.11 -14.95 -8.66
C VAL A 221 1.31 -14.33 -7.52
N ALA A 222 1.28 -14.92 -6.33
CA ALA A 222 0.64 -14.33 -5.15
C ALA A 222 1.49 -13.22 -4.53
N ALA A 223 2.81 -13.42 -4.43
CA ALA A 223 3.72 -12.51 -3.70
C ALA A 223 3.97 -11.19 -4.43
N ILE A 224 4.23 -11.24 -5.74
CA ILE A 224 4.63 -10.05 -6.50
C ILE A 224 3.55 -8.97 -6.46
N PRO A 225 2.26 -9.25 -6.75
CA PRO A 225 1.20 -8.27 -6.61
C PRO A 225 1.05 -7.76 -5.18
N ALA A 226 1.17 -8.64 -4.18
CA ALA A 226 1.03 -8.27 -2.78
C ALA A 226 2.07 -7.21 -2.36
N VAL A 227 3.35 -7.38 -2.74
CA VAL A 227 4.42 -6.40 -2.47
C VAL A 227 4.18 -5.08 -3.22
N VAL A 228 3.83 -5.14 -4.50
CA VAL A 228 3.57 -3.94 -5.31
C VAL A 228 2.41 -3.14 -4.73
N ILE A 229 1.31 -3.81 -4.40
CA ILE A 229 0.12 -3.19 -3.81
C ILE A 229 0.43 -2.61 -2.43
N TYR A 230 1.14 -3.35 -1.58
CA TYR A 230 1.58 -2.87 -0.27
C TYR A 230 2.37 -1.56 -0.38
N ASN A 231 3.37 -1.52 -1.24
CA ASN A 231 4.19 -0.33 -1.46
C ASN A 231 3.39 0.85 -2.01
N HIS A 232 2.44 0.59 -2.90
CA HIS A 232 1.53 1.63 -3.41
C HIS A 232 0.64 2.20 -2.31
N LEU A 233 0.00 1.33 -1.50
CA LEU A 233 -0.86 1.75 -0.40
C LEU A 233 -0.09 2.49 0.68
N THR A 234 1.11 2.05 1.04
CA THR A 234 1.96 2.71 2.04
C THR A 234 2.29 4.15 1.62
N ARG A 235 2.67 4.37 0.36
CA ARG A 235 2.89 5.74 -0.17
C ARG A 235 1.62 6.58 -0.14
N SER A 236 0.49 6.00 -0.50
CA SER A 236 -0.80 6.70 -0.50
C SER A 236 -1.28 7.04 0.91
N ILE A 237 -1.01 6.18 1.90
CA ILE A 237 -1.28 6.43 3.32
C ILE A 237 -0.39 7.57 3.84
N SER A 238 0.89 7.58 3.48
CA SER A 238 1.81 8.66 3.86
C SER A 238 1.37 10.02 3.27
N ALA A 239 0.93 10.04 2.01
CA ALA A 239 0.38 11.25 1.39
C ALA A 239 -0.92 11.72 2.08
N HIS A 240 -1.79 10.79 2.49
CA HIS A 240 -2.98 11.13 3.27
C HIS A 240 -2.62 11.69 4.66
N ARG A 241 -1.61 11.12 5.33
CA ARG A 241 -1.10 11.63 6.61
C ARG A 241 -0.55 13.06 6.48
N ALA A 242 0.18 13.36 5.41
CA ALA A 242 0.67 14.71 5.15
C ALA A 242 -0.48 15.72 5.04
N LEU A 243 -1.57 15.39 4.33
CA LEU A 243 -2.77 16.25 4.27
C LEU A 243 -3.41 16.50 5.64
N LEU A 244 -3.36 15.53 6.55
CA LEU A 244 -3.86 15.75 7.92
C LEU A 244 -2.95 16.67 8.70
N GLY A 245 -1.62 16.56 8.53
CA GLY A 245 -0.65 17.49 9.10
C GLY A 245 -0.86 18.93 8.58
N ASP A 246 -1.12 19.09 7.27
CA ASP A 246 -1.45 20.40 6.70
C ASP A 246 -2.74 20.99 7.35
N ALA A 247 -3.77 20.15 7.54
CA ALA A 247 -5.00 20.57 8.21
C ALA A 247 -4.76 20.99 9.67
N SER A 248 -3.92 20.24 10.40
CA SER A 248 -3.53 20.59 11.78
C SER A 248 -2.77 21.93 11.83
N ALA A 249 -1.82 22.12 10.91
CA ALA A 249 -1.08 23.37 10.80
C ALA A 249 -2.01 24.56 10.53
N MET A 250 -2.98 24.40 9.61
CA MET A 250 -3.98 25.45 9.33
C MET A 250 -4.83 25.77 10.55
N VAL A 251 -5.28 24.76 11.30
CA VAL A 251 -6.05 24.97 12.54
C VAL A 251 -5.22 25.71 13.59
N LEU A 252 -3.95 25.38 13.77
CA LEU A 252 -3.05 26.09 14.68
C LEU A 252 -2.84 27.57 14.26
N LEU A 253 -2.74 27.84 12.95
CA LEU A 253 -2.68 29.19 12.42
C LEU A 253 -3.97 29.98 12.72
N LEU A 254 -5.15 29.36 12.62
CA LEU A 254 -6.42 29.99 12.97
C LEU A 254 -6.45 30.37 14.47
N ILE A 255 -6.01 29.50 15.36
CA ILE A 255 -5.90 29.75 16.79
C ILE A 255 -4.92 30.91 17.08
N SER A 256 -3.75 30.89 16.45
CA SER A 256 -2.75 31.95 16.62
C SER A 256 -3.30 33.33 16.22
N ARG A 257 -3.96 33.43 15.06
CA ARG A 257 -4.57 34.67 14.57
C ARG A 257 -5.64 35.22 15.51
N VAL A 258 -6.38 34.39 16.22
CA VAL A 258 -7.37 34.80 17.21
C VAL A 258 -6.68 35.36 18.45
N GLY A 259 -5.61 34.71 18.94
CA GLY A 259 -4.81 35.19 20.06
C GLY A 259 -4.20 36.58 19.80
N ASP A 260 -3.60 36.75 18.62
CA ASP A 260 -2.98 38.02 18.22
C ASP A 260 -4.01 39.19 18.16
N ARG A 261 -5.21 38.90 17.63
CA ARG A 261 -6.30 39.90 17.59
C ARG A 261 -6.81 40.26 18.98
N GLY A 262 -6.84 39.30 19.92
CA GLY A 262 -7.21 39.53 21.33
C GLY A 262 -6.19 40.42 22.04
N SER A 263 -4.92 40.13 21.92
CA SER A 263 -3.82 40.89 22.50
C SER A 263 -3.75 42.31 21.95
N PHE A 264 -3.93 42.50 20.64
CA PHE A 264 -3.96 43.81 20.00
C PHE A 264 -5.15 44.69 20.48
N ARG A 265 -6.34 44.08 20.69
CA ARG A 265 -7.49 44.79 21.23
C ARG A 265 -7.28 45.25 22.69
N LEU A 266 -6.65 44.43 23.52
CA LEU A 266 -6.34 44.74 24.90
C LEU A 266 -5.29 45.85 24.99
N ALA A 267 -4.24 45.82 24.18
CA ALA A 267 -3.23 46.87 24.12
C ALA A 267 -3.84 48.22 23.72
N ARG A 268 -4.71 48.26 22.70
CA ARG A 268 -5.40 49.51 22.26
C ARG A 268 -6.44 50.03 23.23
N ALA A 269 -6.99 49.22 24.12
CA ALA A 269 -7.92 49.65 25.15
C ALA A 269 -7.21 50.21 26.41
N ALA A 270 -5.90 49.97 26.51
CA ALA A 270 -5.06 50.45 27.60
C ALA A 270 -4.35 51.81 27.31
N GLU A 271 -4.38 52.25 26.04
CA GLU A 271 -4.01 53.62 25.60
C GLU A 271 -5.22 54.58 25.70
#